data_63215e2316eee093fde1937f66aaf63f
#
_entry.id   63215e2316eee093fde1937f66aaf63f
#
_cell.length_a   1.000
_cell.length_b   1.000
_cell.length_c   1.000
_cell.angle_alpha   90.00
_cell.angle_beta   90.00
_cell.angle_gamma   90.00
#
_symmetry.space_group_name_H-M   'P 1'
#
loop_
_entity.id
_entity.type
_entity.pdbx_description
1 polymer ?
#
loop_
_entity_poly.entity_id
_entity_poly.type
_entity_poly.pdbx_seq_one_letter_code
_entity_poly.pdbx_strand_id
1 'polypeptide(L)'
;MTRAVPIFLASAVVALGLVFVRPTVGQDQVPVKKFLTKNGERPTGLFAAGVMVGKTVYVAGKGDYRPNANLEEKVKNCLGEIRKTLQVAGLDMKHVVKSFVYLEDHDQFAEFNKYYAEFFPNDPPARTTLGVAQVPGDSRLEITCIAYSDLSERKRVGESPAGLPFSPGILAGDTLYVSGKGDQLAGGGHPESFEEQVRQSLRNVKATLDQAGLDFKNVVMSHVFLDRSENLEVANKVYKEFFQEGNEPACATVFVDWIPGGSHVEVTCIATTDLPARKVVRPAGVSQGPGEGAVSASPAVWAGNTLYLSGLSGTKSGEGASKANLGEQVHEMAKNHVTVLEAAGLKLDDIVSGYVYLRDMKDYKDMNDIYKQYFSKGPGVRTCLMPNANAEKGDVLVRGSFIAAKTR
;
A
#
# COMPACT_ATOMS: atom_id res chain seq x y z
N MET A 1 -45.64 -74.38 -10.46
CA MET A 1 -45.49 -73.00 -10.93
C MET A 1 -45.33 -72.11 -9.76
N THR A 2 -44.11 -71.89 -9.29
CA THR A 2 -43.77 -71.10 -8.11
C THR A 2 -43.08 -69.80 -8.56
N ARG A 3 -43.74 -68.68 -8.34
CA ARG A 3 -43.21 -67.33 -8.65
C ARG A 3 -42.25 -66.89 -7.54
N ALA A 4 -40.99 -66.60 -7.91
CA ALA A 4 -40.00 -65.98 -7.05
C ALA A 4 -40.27 -64.48 -6.99
N VAL A 5 -40.30 -63.89 -5.82
CA VAL A 5 -40.29 -62.41 -5.59
C VAL A 5 -38.86 -61.94 -5.36
N PRO A 6 -38.39 -60.89 -6.04
CA PRO A 6 -37.06 -60.35 -5.77
C PRO A 6 -37.14 -59.43 -4.55
N ILE A 7 -36.25 -59.68 -3.60
CA ILE A 7 -35.97 -58.79 -2.44
C ILE A 7 -35.02 -57.70 -2.89
N PHE A 8 -35.48 -56.44 -2.90
CA PHE A 8 -34.60 -55.28 -3.05
C PHE A 8 -33.96 -54.93 -1.70
N LEU A 9 -32.64 -55.15 -1.59
CA LEU A 9 -31.87 -54.58 -0.51
C LEU A 9 -31.55 -53.08 -0.85
N ALA A 10 -32.14 -52.17 -0.09
CA ALA A 10 -31.80 -50.77 -0.11
C ALA A 10 -30.55 -50.56 0.76
N SER A 11 -29.41 -50.28 0.11
CA SER A 11 -28.18 -49.86 0.80
C SER A 11 -28.30 -48.37 1.19
N ALA A 12 -28.50 -48.09 2.48
CA ALA A 12 -28.43 -46.74 3.01
C ALA A 12 -26.96 -46.28 3.07
N VAL A 13 -26.58 -45.38 2.19
CA VAL A 13 -25.29 -44.68 2.29
C VAL A 13 -25.41 -43.59 3.36
N VAL A 14 -24.85 -43.83 4.54
CA VAL A 14 -24.71 -42.82 5.59
C VAL A 14 -23.52 -41.90 5.17
N ALA A 15 -23.84 -40.75 4.64
CA ALA A 15 -22.84 -39.70 4.43
C ALA A 15 -22.45 -39.11 5.81
N LEU A 16 -21.30 -39.52 6.34
CA LEU A 16 -20.68 -38.85 7.48
C LEU A 16 -20.21 -37.46 7.00
N GLY A 17 -21.00 -36.44 7.26
CA GLY A 17 -20.58 -35.04 7.13
C GLY A 17 -19.48 -34.76 8.16
N LEU A 18 -18.23 -34.68 7.71
CA LEU A 18 -17.15 -34.09 8.49
C LEU A 18 -17.46 -32.60 8.72
N VAL A 19 -18.06 -32.30 9.85
CA VAL A 19 -18.15 -30.94 10.36
C VAL A 19 -16.72 -30.54 10.75
N PHE A 20 -16.05 -29.81 9.87
CA PHE A 20 -14.84 -29.08 10.26
C PHE A 20 -15.25 -28.01 11.26
N VAL A 21 -15.19 -28.34 12.56
CA VAL A 21 -15.19 -27.34 13.62
C VAL A 21 -13.89 -26.56 13.43
N ARG A 22 -13.98 -25.39 12.79
CA ARG A 22 -12.90 -24.42 12.86
C ARG A 22 -12.66 -24.16 14.34
N PRO A 23 -11.40 -24.24 14.83
CA PRO A 23 -11.12 -23.83 16.19
C PRO A 23 -11.62 -22.39 16.32
N THR A 24 -12.45 -22.10 17.30
CA THR A 24 -12.82 -20.75 17.71
C THR A 24 -11.50 -20.04 17.96
N VAL A 25 -11.13 -19.12 17.06
CA VAL A 25 -10.01 -18.22 17.26
C VAL A 25 -10.27 -17.55 18.60
N GLY A 26 -9.39 -17.82 19.58
CA GLY A 26 -9.48 -17.23 20.90
C GLY A 26 -9.57 -15.71 20.73
N GLN A 27 -10.29 -15.04 21.64
CA GLN A 27 -10.48 -13.58 21.63
C GLN A 27 -9.18 -12.94 21.21
N ASP A 28 -9.17 -12.30 20.02
CA ASP A 28 -8.00 -11.70 19.40
C ASP A 28 -7.40 -10.72 20.42
N GLN A 29 -6.27 -11.11 21.00
CA GLN A 29 -5.57 -10.22 21.91
C GLN A 29 -5.12 -9.03 21.06
N VAL A 30 -5.64 -7.85 21.40
CA VAL A 30 -5.24 -6.60 20.75
C VAL A 30 -3.72 -6.52 20.73
N PRO A 31 -3.08 -6.43 19.55
CA PRO A 31 -1.63 -6.52 19.44
C PRO A 31 -0.93 -5.33 20.11
N VAL A 32 0.34 -5.51 20.45
CA VAL A 32 1.19 -4.44 20.98
C VAL A 32 1.95 -3.79 19.83
N LYS A 33 2.00 -2.46 19.79
CA LYS A 33 2.88 -1.70 18.91
C LYS A 33 4.31 -1.71 19.49
N LYS A 34 5.28 -2.23 18.74
CA LYS A 34 6.70 -2.29 19.11
C LYS A 34 7.53 -1.46 18.14
N PHE A 35 8.42 -0.63 18.66
CA PHE A 35 9.39 0.10 17.86
C PHE A 35 10.65 -0.74 17.64
N LEU A 36 11.13 -0.80 16.40
CA LEU A 36 12.35 -1.53 16.06
C LEU A 36 13.56 -0.61 16.28
N THR A 37 13.89 -0.41 17.53
CA THR A 37 15.06 0.29 18.03
C THR A 37 15.90 -0.66 18.86
N LYS A 38 17.18 -0.35 19.07
CA LYS A 38 18.12 -1.23 19.79
C LYS A 38 17.59 -1.71 21.16
N ASN A 39 16.82 -0.86 21.85
CA ASN A 39 16.28 -1.15 23.19
C ASN A 39 14.76 -1.30 23.21
N GLY A 40 14.08 -1.30 22.04
CA GLY A 40 12.62 -1.29 21.96
C GLY A 40 11.97 0.05 22.39
N GLU A 41 12.78 1.08 22.65
CA GLU A 41 12.33 2.38 23.09
C GLU A 41 11.64 3.15 21.96
N ARG A 42 10.69 4.00 22.34
CA ARG A 42 10.04 4.93 21.41
C ARG A 42 11.07 5.90 20.83
N PRO A 43 11.14 6.05 19.50
CA PRO A 43 12.05 7.03 18.90
C PRO A 43 11.61 8.47 19.25
N THR A 44 12.58 9.34 19.43
CA THR A 44 12.36 10.78 19.67
C THR A 44 12.26 11.60 18.39
N GLY A 45 12.48 10.98 17.24
CA GLY A 45 12.41 11.61 15.93
C GLY A 45 10.99 11.71 15.35
N LEU A 46 10.89 12.26 14.15
CA LEU A 46 9.62 12.45 13.42
C LEU A 46 8.97 11.16 12.96
N PHE A 47 9.75 10.07 12.83
CA PHE A 47 9.30 8.75 12.42
C PHE A 47 10.20 7.67 13.00
N ALA A 48 9.66 6.47 13.12
CA ALA A 48 10.40 5.27 13.52
C ALA A 48 11.15 4.66 12.32
N ALA A 49 12.28 4.02 12.57
CA ALA A 49 12.99 3.25 11.54
C ALA A 49 12.19 2.00 11.14
N GLY A 50 11.50 1.39 12.11
CA GLY A 50 10.60 0.28 11.92
C GLY A 50 9.59 0.17 13.06
N VAL A 51 8.40 -0.33 12.74
CA VAL A 51 7.30 -0.60 13.69
C VAL A 51 6.77 -1.99 13.44
N MET A 52 6.57 -2.76 14.50
CA MET A 52 5.93 -4.08 14.45
C MET A 52 4.61 -4.06 15.20
N VAL A 53 3.55 -4.58 14.57
CA VAL A 53 2.25 -4.81 15.19
C VAL A 53 1.77 -6.23 14.85
N GLY A 54 1.58 -7.04 15.88
CA GLY A 54 1.31 -8.48 15.68
C GLY A 54 2.45 -9.14 14.90
N LYS A 55 2.13 -9.76 13.77
CA LYS A 55 3.10 -10.39 12.87
C LYS A 55 3.60 -9.45 11.75
N THR A 56 3.00 -8.27 11.58
CA THR A 56 3.34 -7.33 10.50
C THR A 56 4.38 -6.33 10.95
N VAL A 57 5.39 -6.11 10.12
CA VAL A 57 6.47 -5.14 10.31
C VAL A 57 6.44 -4.12 9.19
N TYR A 58 6.45 -2.84 9.56
CA TYR A 58 6.56 -1.71 8.67
C TYR A 58 7.95 -1.11 8.80
N VAL A 59 8.63 -0.85 7.68
CA VAL A 59 9.96 -0.25 7.64
C VAL A 59 9.89 1.09 6.91
N ALA A 60 10.46 2.14 7.50
CA ALA A 60 10.51 3.47 6.90
C ALA A 60 11.29 3.50 5.59
N GLY A 61 11.00 4.47 4.75
CA GLY A 61 11.79 4.75 3.56
C GLY A 61 13.28 4.86 3.89
N LYS A 62 14.10 4.20 3.08
CA LYS A 62 15.56 4.21 3.17
C LYS A 62 16.14 4.78 1.88
N GLY A 63 16.87 5.86 2.02
CA GLY A 63 17.72 6.45 1.00
C GLY A 63 19.20 6.27 1.32
N ASP A 64 20.05 6.58 0.34
CA ASP A 64 21.50 6.68 0.53
C ASP A 64 21.98 8.10 0.21
N TYR A 65 22.43 8.80 1.21
CA TYR A 65 22.80 10.22 1.14
C TYR A 65 24.31 10.44 0.90
N ARG A 66 25.05 9.39 0.58
CA ARG A 66 26.49 9.53 0.26
C ARG A 66 26.67 10.20 -1.11
N PRO A 67 27.37 11.33 -1.18
CA PRO A 67 27.35 12.19 -2.38
C PRO A 67 27.97 11.54 -3.62
N ASN A 68 28.89 10.59 -3.48
CA ASN A 68 29.61 9.97 -4.59
C ASN A 68 29.27 8.47 -4.78
N ALA A 69 28.25 7.96 -4.08
CA ALA A 69 27.83 6.58 -4.23
C ALA A 69 27.21 6.35 -5.61
N ASN A 70 27.65 5.32 -6.31
CA ASN A 70 27.02 4.88 -7.55
C ASN A 70 25.70 4.14 -7.27
N LEU A 71 24.94 3.75 -8.30
CA LEU A 71 23.66 3.11 -8.15
C LEU A 71 23.73 1.79 -7.36
N GLU A 72 24.73 0.95 -7.66
CA GLU A 72 24.94 -0.31 -6.94
C GLU A 72 25.09 -0.10 -5.44
N GLU A 73 25.98 0.82 -5.06
CA GLU A 73 26.25 1.16 -3.66
C GLU A 73 25.00 1.71 -2.98
N LYS A 74 24.24 2.58 -3.65
CA LYS A 74 22.99 3.15 -3.13
C LYS A 74 21.95 2.07 -2.89
N VAL A 75 21.69 1.19 -3.87
CA VAL A 75 20.72 0.10 -3.75
C VAL A 75 21.12 -0.86 -2.62
N LYS A 76 22.40 -1.28 -2.59
CA LYS A 76 22.91 -2.20 -1.56
C LYS A 76 22.85 -1.58 -0.16
N ASN A 77 23.13 -0.29 -0.04
CA ASN A 77 23.00 0.40 1.25
C ASN A 77 21.54 0.50 1.71
N CYS A 78 20.62 0.95 0.84
CA CYS A 78 19.19 1.06 1.18
C CYS A 78 18.60 -0.29 1.62
N LEU A 79 18.84 -1.36 0.86
CA LEU A 79 18.38 -2.71 1.20
C LEU A 79 19.11 -3.27 2.43
N GLY A 80 20.39 -2.93 2.62
CA GLY A 80 21.16 -3.25 3.81
C GLY A 80 20.59 -2.60 5.08
N GLU A 81 20.18 -1.34 5.02
CA GLU A 81 19.52 -0.64 6.15
C GLU A 81 18.13 -1.21 6.45
N ILE A 82 17.37 -1.61 5.41
CA ILE A 82 16.11 -2.36 5.59
C ILE A 82 16.40 -3.67 6.33
N ARG A 83 17.39 -4.47 5.87
CA ARG A 83 17.79 -5.73 6.51
C ARG A 83 18.16 -5.51 7.98
N LYS A 84 18.98 -4.51 8.30
CA LYS A 84 19.35 -4.18 9.68
C LYS A 84 18.12 -3.85 10.54
N THR A 85 17.17 -3.12 9.99
CA THR A 85 15.90 -2.79 10.69
C THR A 85 15.10 -4.07 10.96
N LEU A 86 14.98 -4.97 9.99
CA LEU A 86 14.29 -6.26 10.15
C LEU A 86 14.98 -7.15 11.18
N GLN A 87 16.32 -7.16 11.22
CA GLN A 87 17.11 -7.95 12.17
C GLN A 87 16.86 -7.56 13.64
N VAL A 88 16.48 -6.32 13.93
CA VAL A 88 16.03 -5.92 15.28
C VAL A 88 14.79 -6.71 15.73
N ALA A 89 13.94 -7.14 14.79
CA ALA A 89 12.80 -8.01 15.06
C ALA A 89 13.11 -9.51 14.90
N GLY A 90 14.37 -9.90 14.69
CA GLY A 90 14.75 -11.28 14.39
C GLY A 90 14.39 -11.76 13.00
N LEU A 91 14.12 -10.82 12.05
CA LEU A 91 13.70 -11.11 10.68
C LEU A 91 14.82 -10.82 9.67
N ASP A 92 14.62 -11.23 8.42
CA ASP A 92 15.53 -10.95 7.30
C ASP A 92 14.72 -10.68 6.03
N MET A 93 15.37 -10.38 4.91
CA MET A 93 14.77 -9.99 3.62
C MET A 93 13.72 -10.99 3.11
N LYS A 94 13.86 -12.29 3.38
CA LYS A 94 12.85 -13.31 3.03
C LYS A 94 11.47 -13.09 3.67
N HIS A 95 11.40 -12.29 4.73
CA HIS A 95 10.15 -11.94 5.40
C HIS A 95 9.41 -10.76 4.72
N VAL A 96 10.07 -10.05 3.80
CA VAL A 96 9.44 -8.94 3.09
C VAL A 96 8.30 -9.48 2.22
N VAL A 97 7.13 -8.87 2.33
CA VAL A 97 5.91 -9.23 1.59
C VAL A 97 5.53 -8.17 0.56
N LYS A 98 5.89 -6.91 0.82
CA LYS A 98 5.66 -5.78 -0.09
C LYS A 98 6.82 -4.82 -0.03
N SER A 99 7.26 -4.32 -1.17
CA SER A 99 8.17 -3.18 -1.28
C SER A 99 7.62 -2.12 -2.22
N PHE A 100 7.90 -0.86 -1.90
CA PHE A 100 7.77 0.26 -2.81
C PHE A 100 9.16 0.80 -3.09
N VAL A 101 9.43 1.04 -4.36
CA VAL A 101 10.71 1.56 -4.88
C VAL A 101 10.42 2.84 -5.62
N TYR A 102 11.13 3.89 -5.27
CA TYR A 102 11.03 5.21 -5.89
C TYR A 102 12.37 5.57 -6.50
N LEU A 103 12.38 5.83 -7.80
CA LEU A 103 13.57 6.17 -8.57
C LEU A 103 13.38 7.52 -9.25
N GLU A 104 14.38 8.39 -9.20
CA GLU A 104 14.36 9.65 -9.94
C GLU A 104 14.70 9.45 -11.42
N ASP A 105 15.55 8.48 -11.73
CA ASP A 105 16.09 8.26 -13.07
C ASP A 105 15.53 6.98 -13.69
N HIS A 106 14.77 7.15 -14.78
CA HIS A 106 14.19 6.04 -15.55
C HIS A 106 15.26 5.08 -16.11
N ASP A 107 16.38 5.64 -16.59
CA ASP A 107 17.41 4.82 -17.25
C ASP A 107 18.12 3.87 -16.28
N GLN A 108 18.03 4.13 -14.98
CA GLN A 108 18.58 3.27 -13.95
C GLN A 108 17.68 2.07 -13.59
N PHE A 109 16.44 1.99 -14.09
CA PHE A 109 15.49 0.94 -13.70
C PHE A 109 16.00 -0.48 -14.00
N ALA A 110 16.57 -0.71 -15.18
CA ALA A 110 17.07 -2.02 -15.57
C ALA A 110 18.29 -2.45 -14.72
N GLU A 111 19.18 -1.51 -14.44
CA GLU A 111 20.37 -1.74 -13.61
C GLU A 111 19.98 -1.94 -12.14
N PHE A 112 19.05 -1.13 -11.62
CA PHE A 112 18.48 -1.29 -10.30
C PHE A 112 17.96 -2.71 -10.07
N ASN A 113 17.25 -3.30 -11.03
CA ASN A 113 16.70 -4.65 -10.93
C ASN A 113 17.78 -5.71 -10.68
N LYS A 114 19.00 -5.55 -11.22
CA LYS A 114 20.11 -6.49 -11.00
C LYS A 114 20.52 -6.51 -9.52
N TYR A 115 20.74 -5.34 -8.94
CA TYR A 115 21.17 -5.23 -7.55
C TYR A 115 20.06 -5.56 -6.55
N TYR A 116 18.82 -5.22 -6.90
CA TYR A 116 17.65 -5.58 -6.10
C TYR A 116 17.47 -7.11 -6.02
N ALA A 117 17.67 -7.83 -7.13
CA ALA A 117 17.54 -9.27 -7.21
C ALA A 117 18.52 -10.01 -6.26
N GLU A 118 19.70 -9.44 -5.98
CA GLU A 118 20.69 -10.04 -5.06
C GLU A 118 20.13 -10.20 -3.64
N PHE A 119 19.20 -9.35 -3.23
CA PHE A 119 18.56 -9.41 -1.90
C PHE A 119 17.34 -10.33 -1.86
N PHE A 120 16.79 -10.69 -3.01
CA PHE A 120 15.60 -11.52 -3.17
C PHE A 120 15.83 -12.64 -4.19
N PRO A 121 16.82 -13.52 -3.98
CA PRO A 121 17.20 -14.54 -4.96
C PRO A 121 16.11 -15.60 -5.16
N ASN A 122 15.30 -15.82 -4.13
CA ASN A 122 14.22 -16.79 -4.13
C ASN A 122 12.95 -16.10 -3.61
N ASP A 123 11.82 -16.35 -4.25
CA ASP A 123 10.51 -15.96 -3.79
C ASP A 123 10.39 -14.45 -3.42
N PRO A 124 10.67 -13.54 -4.39
CA PRO A 124 10.73 -12.10 -4.13
C PRO A 124 9.36 -11.55 -3.68
N PRO A 125 9.34 -10.41 -2.97
CA PRO A 125 8.11 -9.78 -2.51
C PRO A 125 7.24 -9.25 -3.68
N ALA A 126 5.99 -8.91 -3.38
CA ALA A 126 5.23 -8.02 -4.23
C ALA A 126 5.92 -6.65 -4.26
N ARG A 127 6.05 -6.03 -5.45
CA ARG A 127 6.74 -4.76 -5.63
C ARG A 127 5.94 -3.78 -6.47
N THR A 128 6.04 -2.52 -6.12
CA THR A 128 5.62 -1.37 -6.92
C THR A 128 6.84 -0.50 -7.12
N THR A 129 7.18 -0.16 -8.36
CA THR A 129 8.30 0.73 -8.69
C THR A 129 7.79 1.92 -9.47
N LEU A 130 8.16 3.12 -9.06
CA LEU A 130 7.64 4.37 -9.60
C LEU A 130 8.77 5.36 -9.85
N GLY A 131 8.64 6.09 -10.93
CA GLY A 131 9.42 7.28 -11.18
C GLY A 131 8.91 8.47 -10.40
N VAL A 132 9.81 9.18 -9.72
CA VAL A 132 9.46 10.34 -8.91
C VAL A 132 10.38 11.52 -9.23
N ALA A 133 9.88 12.73 -9.05
CA ALA A 133 10.66 13.92 -9.31
C ALA A 133 11.82 14.08 -8.31
N GLN A 134 11.57 13.77 -7.03
CA GLN A 134 12.61 13.85 -6.01
C GLN A 134 12.27 13.02 -4.77
N VAL A 135 13.30 12.39 -4.19
CA VAL A 135 13.29 11.85 -2.83
C VAL A 135 14.08 12.78 -1.90
N PRO A 136 13.88 12.69 -0.55
CA PRO A 136 14.62 13.57 0.36
C PRO A 136 16.13 13.43 0.23
N GLY A 137 16.85 14.58 0.28
CA GLY A 137 18.29 14.64 0.11
C GLY A 137 18.74 14.24 -1.30
N ASP A 138 20.02 13.89 -1.46
CA ASP A 138 20.59 13.52 -2.76
C ASP A 138 20.61 12.00 -2.99
N SER A 139 19.63 11.29 -2.42
CA SER A 139 19.61 9.81 -2.51
C SER A 139 19.32 9.32 -3.92
N ARG A 140 18.45 10.00 -4.68
CA ARG A 140 17.95 9.62 -6.00
C ARG A 140 17.15 8.32 -6.04
N LEU A 141 17.09 7.59 -4.94
CA LEU A 141 16.21 6.45 -4.76
C LEU A 141 15.77 6.35 -3.29
N GLU A 142 14.58 5.82 -3.07
CA GLU A 142 14.07 5.46 -1.75
C GLU A 142 13.35 4.12 -1.82
N ILE A 143 13.56 3.26 -0.84
CA ILE A 143 12.91 1.95 -0.74
C ILE A 143 12.25 1.83 0.62
N THR A 144 10.96 1.47 0.65
CA THR A 144 10.22 1.13 1.86
C THR A 144 9.62 -0.26 1.75
N CYS A 145 9.38 -0.94 2.86
CA CYS A 145 8.79 -2.27 2.80
C CYS A 145 7.86 -2.60 3.97
N ILE A 146 7.03 -3.61 3.72
CA ILE A 146 6.25 -4.33 4.73
C ILE A 146 6.81 -5.75 4.78
N ALA A 147 7.01 -6.28 6.00
CA ALA A 147 7.42 -7.66 6.22
C ALA A 147 6.42 -8.38 7.14
N TYR A 148 6.42 -9.70 7.09
CA TYR A 148 5.57 -10.55 7.89
C TYR A 148 6.42 -11.62 8.59
N SER A 149 6.27 -11.77 9.90
CA SER A 149 7.19 -12.55 10.71
C SER A 149 7.03 -14.08 10.57
N ASP A 150 5.86 -14.55 10.15
CA ASP A 150 5.55 -15.97 10.05
C ASP A 150 5.63 -16.45 8.60
N LEU A 151 6.76 -17.05 8.24
CA LEU A 151 6.98 -17.58 6.89
C LEU A 151 6.05 -18.75 6.53
N SER A 152 5.48 -19.46 7.52
CA SER A 152 4.55 -20.55 7.24
C SER A 152 3.20 -20.07 6.68
N GLU A 153 2.87 -18.79 6.95
CA GLU A 153 1.67 -18.12 6.44
C GLU A 153 1.97 -17.22 5.24
N ARG A 154 3.23 -17.17 4.75
CA ARG A 154 3.63 -16.40 3.58
C ARG A 154 3.57 -17.26 2.32
N LYS A 155 2.76 -16.87 1.34
CA LYS A 155 2.58 -17.60 0.09
C LYS A 155 2.64 -16.65 -1.11
N ARG A 156 3.40 -17.03 -2.13
CA ARG A 156 3.39 -16.35 -3.43
C ARG A 156 2.06 -16.63 -4.13
N VAL A 157 1.51 -15.60 -4.75
CA VAL A 157 0.32 -15.64 -5.60
C VAL A 157 0.73 -15.27 -7.02
N GLY A 158 0.60 -16.21 -7.94
CA GLY A 158 1.01 -16.07 -9.33
C GLY A 158 2.49 -16.34 -9.58
N GLU A 159 2.84 -16.52 -10.84
CA GLU A 159 4.22 -16.74 -11.27
C GLU A 159 4.92 -15.40 -11.48
N SER A 160 6.16 -15.29 -11.00
CA SER A 160 6.99 -14.10 -11.21
C SER A 160 7.23 -13.88 -12.71
N PRO A 161 7.11 -12.65 -13.21
CA PRO A 161 7.44 -12.35 -14.60
C PRO A 161 8.90 -12.70 -14.88
N ALA A 162 9.17 -13.33 -16.04
CA ALA A 162 10.50 -13.77 -16.39
C ALA A 162 11.51 -12.62 -16.34
N GLY A 163 12.61 -12.82 -15.60
CA GLY A 163 13.69 -11.84 -15.49
C GLY A 163 13.40 -10.65 -14.56
N LEU A 164 12.24 -10.58 -13.90
CA LEU A 164 11.90 -9.49 -12.99
C LEU A 164 11.86 -9.97 -11.54
N PRO A 165 12.54 -9.26 -10.61
CA PRO A 165 12.69 -9.69 -9.22
C PRO A 165 11.50 -9.25 -8.34
N PHE A 166 10.28 -9.68 -8.71
CA PHE A 166 9.09 -9.49 -7.87
C PHE A 166 8.03 -10.57 -8.14
N SER A 167 7.17 -10.81 -7.17
CA SER A 167 6.02 -11.70 -7.29
C SER A 167 4.77 -10.88 -7.65
N PRO A 168 3.83 -11.41 -8.45
CA PRO A 168 2.57 -10.71 -8.76
C PRO A 168 1.76 -10.34 -7.51
N GLY A 169 1.79 -11.20 -6.49
CA GLY A 169 1.21 -10.96 -5.18
C GLY A 169 1.85 -11.85 -4.11
N ILE A 170 1.75 -11.42 -2.86
CA ILE A 170 2.11 -12.20 -1.67
C ILE A 170 0.93 -12.20 -0.71
N LEU A 171 0.43 -13.39 -0.38
CA LEU A 171 -0.51 -13.60 0.71
C LEU A 171 0.27 -13.89 1.99
N ALA A 172 0.02 -13.11 3.05
CA ALA A 172 0.65 -13.27 4.35
C ALA A 172 -0.42 -13.16 5.45
N GLY A 173 -0.68 -14.26 6.15
CA GLY A 173 -1.85 -14.37 7.00
C GLY A 173 -3.13 -14.09 6.21
N ASP A 174 -3.94 -13.16 6.70
CA ASP A 174 -5.20 -12.76 6.06
C ASP A 174 -5.04 -11.60 5.04
N THR A 175 -3.82 -11.20 4.72
CA THR A 175 -3.58 -10.02 3.88
C THR A 175 -2.86 -10.38 2.59
N LEU A 176 -3.46 -10.04 1.45
CA LEU A 176 -2.84 -10.11 0.13
C LEU A 176 -2.24 -8.74 -0.24
N TYR A 177 -0.96 -8.74 -0.56
CA TYR A 177 -0.23 -7.61 -1.11
C TYR A 177 -0.03 -7.82 -2.61
N VAL A 178 -0.65 -7.00 -3.44
CA VAL A 178 -0.55 -7.06 -4.90
C VAL A 178 0.57 -6.15 -5.38
N SER A 179 1.38 -6.58 -6.34
CA SER A 179 2.36 -5.73 -7.04
C SER A 179 1.69 -4.64 -7.84
N GLY A 180 2.42 -3.59 -8.17
CA GLY A 180 2.02 -2.61 -9.16
C GLY A 180 1.67 -3.31 -10.47
N LYS A 181 0.53 -2.94 -11.05
CA LYS A 181 0.02 -3.45 -12.30
C LYS A 181 -0.21 -2.29 -13.25
N GLY A 182 0.64 -2.17 -14.24
CA GLY A 182 0.40 -1.30 -15.38
C GLY A 182 -0.63 -1.90 -16.33
N ASP A 183 -0.79 -1.26 -17.46
CA ASP A 183 -1.78 -1.58 -18.50
C ASP A 183 -1.25 -2.54 -19.57
N GLN A 184 -0.11 -3.20 -19.34
CA GLN A 184 0.46 -4.17 -20.31
C GLN A 184 -0.52 -5.29 -20.61
N LEU A 185 -0.66 -5.59 -21.90
CA LEU A 185 -1.42 -6.74 -22.41
C LEU A 185 -0.60 -8.03 -22.25
N ALA A 186 -1.27 -9.18 -22.12
CA ALA A 186 -0.62 -10.48 -22.00
C ALA A 186 0.28 -10.82 -23.21
N GLY A 187 -0.05 -10.30 -24.39
CA GLY A 187 0.75 -10.45 -25.61
C GLY A 187 1.81 -9.37 -25.83
N GLY A 188 2.00 -8.47 -24.87
CA GLY A 188 2.84 -7.28 -24.98
C GLY A 188 2.09 -6.09 -25.57
N GLY A 189 2.68 -4.89 -25.40
CA GLY A 189 2.05 -3.63 -25.80
C GLY A 189 0.99 -3.14 -24.83
N HIS A 190 0.31 -2.08 -25.22
CA HIS A 190 -0.67 -1.33 -24.41
C HIS A 190 -1.96 -1.07 -25.20
N PRO A 191 -3.12 -0.93 -24.54
CA PRO A 191 -4.30 -0.43 -25.22
C PRO A 191 -4.09 0.99 -25.78
N GLU A 192 -4.77 1.31 -26.90
CA GLU A 192 -4.60 2.61 -27.56
C GLU A 192 -5.18 3.79 -26.76
N SER A 193 -6.36 3.62 -26.15
CA SER A 193 -6.99 4.68 -25.38
C SER A 193 -6.64 4.61 -23.90
N PHE A 194 -6.49 5.77 -23.26
CA PHE A 194 -6.23 5.83 -21.82
C PHE A 194 -7.35 5.18 -20.99
N GLU A 195 -8.60 5.27 -21.43
CA GLU A 195 -9.73 4.60 -20.78
C GLU A 195 -9.53 3.07 -20.74
N GLU A 196 -9.10 2.46 -21.84
CA GLU A 196 -8.78 1.03 -21.88
C GLU A 196 -7.48 0.69 -21.13
N GLN A 197 -6.51 1.59 -21.08
CA GLN A 197 -5.30 1.40 -20.27
C GLN A 197 -5.65 1.27 -18.78
N VAL A 198 -6.51 2.16 -18.25
CA VAL A 198 -6.98 2.06 -16.85
C VAL A 198 -7.74 0.75 -16.63
N ARG A 199 -8.63 0.40 -17.56
CA ARG A 199 -9.41 -0.84 -17.47
C ARG A 199 -8.51 -2.07 -17.51
N GLN A 200 -7.46 -2.06 -18.35
CA GLN A 200 -6.49 -3.15 -18.42
C GLN A 200 -5.63 -3.26 -17.16
N SER A 201 -5.17 -2.16 -16.59
CA SER A 201 -4.46 -2.13 -15.31
C SER A 201 -5.30 -2.79 -14.20
N LEU A 202 -6.58 -2.43 -14.10
CA LEU A 202 -7.51 -3.04 -13.13
C LEU A 202 -7.79 -4.52 -13.43
N ARG A 203 -7.88 -4.94 -14.70
CA ARG A 203 -7.95 -6.37 -15.08
C ARG A 203 -6.69 -7.13 -14.65
N ASN A 204 -5.51 -6.52 -14.78
CA ASN A 204 -4.24 -7.11 -14.33
C ASN A 204 -4.19 -7.26 -12.79
N VAL A 205 -4.78 -6.31 -12.04
CA VAL A 205 -5.01 -6.46 -10.59
C VAL A 205 -5.97 -7.61 -10.33
N LYS A 206 -7.12 -7.65 -11.04
CA LYS A 206 -8.14 -8.71 -10.90
C LYS A 206 -7.56 -10.12 -11.09
N ALA A 207 -6.70 -10.29 -12.08
CA ALA A 207 -6.05 -11.58 -12.33
C ALA A 207 -5.23 -12.09 -11.13
N THR A 208 -4.59 -11.18 -10.37
CA THR A 208 -3.87 -11.55 -9.14
C THR A 208 -4.83 -11.82 -7.98
N LEU A 209 -5.91 -11.04 -7.85
CA LEU A 209 -6.96 -11.29 -6.86
C LEU A 209 -7.60 -12.66 -7.08
N ASP A 210 -7.95 -13.01 -8.33
CA ASP A 210 -8.55 -14.29 -8.70
C ASP A 210 -7.67 -15.49 -8.33
N GLN A 211 -6.36 -15.39 -8.55
CA GLN A 211 -5.39 -16.43 -8.17
C GLN A 211 -5.31 -16.64 -6.65
N ALA A 212 -5.68 -15.63 -5.87
CA ALA A 212 -5.81 -15.73 -4.42
C ALA A 212 -7.22 -16.13 -3.96
N GLY A 213 -8.18 -16.34 -4.87
CA GLY A 213 -9.58 -16.59 -4.56
C GLY A 213 -10.32 -15.36 -4.02
N LEU A 214 -9.85 -14.15 -4.35
CA LEU A 214 -10.38 -12.87 -3.90
C LEU A 214 -10.99 -12.07 -5.06
N ASP A 215 -11.68 -10.98 -4.70
CA ASP A 215 -12.29 -10.06 -5.66
C ASP A 215 -12.08 -8.60 -5.19
N PHE A 216 -12.47 -7.62 -5.99
CA PHE A 216 -12.40 -6.20 -5.63
C PHE A 216 -13.11 -5.85 -4.32
N LYS A 217 -14.18 -6.56 -3.96
CA LYS A 217 -14.84 -6.41 -2.65
C LYS A 217 -13.93 -6.70 -1.44
N ASN A 218 -12.83 -7.42 -1.66
CA ASN A 218 -11.84 -7.74 -0.62
C ASN A 218 -10.77 -6.64 -0.49
N VAL A 219 -10.67 -5.73 -1.46
CA VAL A 219 -9.66 -4.68 -1.44
C VAL A 219 -9.95 -3.69 -0.32
N VAL A 220 -8.95 -3.42 0.51
CA VAL A 220 -9.03 -2.50 1.66
C VAL A 220 -8.25 -1.21 1.42
N MET A 221 -7.18 -1.29 0.62
CA MET A 221 -6.37 -0.15 0.20
C MET A 221 -5.96 -0.31 -1.26
N SER A 222 -6.03 0.75 -2.03
CA SER A 222 -5.44 0.84 -3.36
C SER A 222 -4.54 2.07 -3.46
N HIS A 223 -3.58 2.01 -4.38
CA HIS A 223 -2.87 3.19 -4.87
C HIS A 223 -3.07 3.23 -6.38
N VAL A 224 -3.44 4.40 -6.87
CA VAL A 224 -3.59 4.68 -8.29
C VAL A 224 -2.52 5.69 -8.67
N PHE A 225 -1.59 5.28 -9.52
CA PHE A 225 -0.51 6.12 -10.02
C PHE A 225 -0.81 6.52 -11.45
N LEU A 226 -0.69 7.81 -11.73
CA LEU A 226 -0.94 8.41 -13.03
C LEU A 226 0.26 9.27 -13.41
N ASP A 227 0.68 9.23 -14.65
CA ASP A 227 1.78 10.09 -15.14
C ASP A 227 1.30 11.49 -15.55
N ARG A 228 -0.04 11.68 -15.66
CA ARG A 228 -0.67 12.93 -16.10
C ARG A 228 -1.93 13.24 -15.31
N SER A 229 -2.04 14.45 -14.82
CA SER A 229 -3.19 14.92 -14.03
C SER A 229 -4.48 15.08 -14.85
N GLU A 230 -4.39 15.41 -16.13
CA GLU A 230 -5.56 15.50 -17.04
C GLU A 230 -6.29 14.17 -17.21
N ASN A 231 -5.63 13.06 -16.89
CA ASN A 231 -6.19 11.71 -16.99
C ASN A 231 -7.07 11.32 -15.78
N LEU A 232 -7.11 12.12 -14.72
CA LEU A 232 -7.80 11.78 -13.46
C LEU A 232 -9.29 11.50 -13.64
N GLU A 233 -10.00 12.32 -14.40
CA GLU A 233 -11.44 12.17 -14.63
C GLU A 233 -11.77 10.84 -15.32
N VAL A 234 -10.99 10.49 -16.34
CA VAL A 234 -11.13 9.23 -17.07
C VAL A 234 -10.77 8.05 -16.16
N ALA A 235 -9.67 8.17 -15.40
CA ALA A 235 -9.28 7.15 -14.42
C ALA A 235 -10.38 6.92 -13.38
N ASN A 236 -10.98 7.98 -12.83
CA ASN A 236 -12.07 7.89 -11.87
C ASN A 236 -13.33 7.24 -12.47
N LYS A 237 -13.69 7.59 -13.70
CA LYS A 237 -14.82 6.97 -14.40
C LYS A 237 -14.65 5.43 -14.47
N VAL A 238 -13.49 4.98 -14.94
CA VAL A 238 -13.20 3.55 -15.07
C VAL A 238 -13.04 2.87 -13.70
N TYR A 239 -12.39 3.52 -12.73
CA TYR A 239 -12.21 2.99 -11.39
C TYR A 239 -13.55 2.62 -10.74
N LYS A 240 -14.59 3.44 -10.93
CA LYS A 240 -15.96 3.18 -10.44
C LYS A 240 -16.64 1.97 -11.08
N GLU A 241 -16.18 1.48 -12.23
CA GLU A 241 -16.72 0.25 -12.84
C GLU A 241 -16.35 -1.00 -12.00
N PHE A 242 -15.27 -0.93 -11.19
CA PHE A 242 -14.72 -2.06 -10.44
C PHE A 242 -15.07 -2.06 -8.95
N PHE A 243 -15.46 -0.91 -8.41
CA PHE A 243 -15.77 -0.78 -6.98
C PHE A 243 -17.21 -0.30 -6.78
N GLN A 244 -17.92 -1.00 -5.87
CA GLN A 244 -19.28 -0.63 -5.53
C GLN A 244 -19.31 0.72 -4.82
N GLU A 245 -20.19 1.60 -5.25
CA GLU A 245 -20.42 2.91 -4.63
C GLU A 245 -20.74 2.77 -3.13
N GLY A 246 -20.10 3.59 -2.31
CA GLY A 246 -20.22 3.54 -0.85
C GLY A 246 -19.41 2.44 -0.17
N ASN A 247 -18.79 1.53 -0.94
CA ASN A 247 -17.96 0.45 -0.44
C ASN A 247 -16.57 0.40 -1.09
N GLU A 248 -16.12 1.53 -1.65
CA GLU A 248 -14.80 1.67 -2.23
C GLU A 248 -13.71 1.40 -1.17
N PRO A 249 -12.53 0.95 -1.56
CA PRO A 249 -11.39 0.88 -0.65
C PRO A 249 -10.91 2.27 -0.24
N ALA A 250 -10.07 2.36 0.79
CA ALA A 250 -9.20 3.50 0.93
C ALA A 250 -8.29 3.60 -0.29
N CYS A 251 -7.95 4.81 -0.74
CA CYS A 251 -7.10 5.00 -1.91
C CYS A 251 -6.16 6.19 -1.74
N ALA A 252 -4.93 6.06 -2.22
CA ALA A 252 -4.05 7.17 -2.50
C ALA A 252 -3.86 7.31 -4.02
N THR A 253 -4.33 8.41 -4.59
CA THR A 253 -4.04 8.79 -5.98
C THR A 253 -2.79 9.66 -5.98
N VAL A 254 -1.80 9.28 -6.78
CA VAL A 254 -0.50 9.94 -6.82
C VAL A 254 -0.09 10.15 -8.27
N PHE A 255 0.23 11.38 -8.63
CA PHE A 255 0.81 11.69 -9.93
C PHE A 255 2.32 11.48 -9.86
N VAL A 256 2.87 10.73 -10.81
CA VAL A 256 4.28 10.31 -10.83
C VAL A 256 4.96 10.73 -12.12
N ASP A 257 6.29 10.82 -12.13
CA ASP A 257 7.02 11.24 -13.33
C ASP A 257 7.00 10.19 -14.43
N TRP A 258 7.14 8.92 -14.06
CA TRP A 258 7.08 7.82 -15.01
C TRP A 258 6.67 6.51 -14.32
N ILE A 259 6.17 5.60 -15.13
CA ILE A 259 5.75 4.25 -14.73
C ILE A 259 6.53 3.24 -15.57
N PRO A 260 7.08 2.16 -14.96
CA PRO A 260 7.84 1.16 -15.69
C PRO A 260 7.07 0.54 -16.84
N GLY A 261 7.78 0.22 -17.92
CA GLY A 261 7.22 -0.44 -19.09
C GLY A 261 6.40 0.45 -20.01
N GLY A 262 6.44 1.77 -19.83
CA GLY A 262 5.75 2.74 -20.70
C GLY A 262 4.25 2.87 -20.42
N SER A 263 3.77 2.40 -19.25
CA SER A 263 2.38 2.58 -18.82
C SER A 263 2.09 4.03 -18.45
N HIS A 264 0.84 4.47 -18.65
CA HIS A 264 0.34 5.77 -18.19
C HIS A 264 -0.46 5.68 -16.89
N VAL A 265 -0.72 4.47 -16.42
CA VAL A 265 -1.41 4.15 -15.18
C VAL A 265 -0.82 2.90 -14.55
N GLU A 266 -0.67 2.90 -13.22
CA GLU A 266 -0.35 1.71 -12.44
C GLU A 266 -1.26 1.64 -11.23
N VAL A 267 -1.82 0.48 -10.96
CA VAL A 267 -2.65 0.23 -9.77
C VAL A 267 -2.03 -0.87 -8.93
N THR A 268 -1.91 -0.64 -7.63
CA THR A 268 -1.56 -1.67 -6.64
C THR A 268 -2.60 -1.70 -5.54
N CYS A 269 -2.77 -2.84 -4.88
CA CYS A 269 -3.73 -2.93 -3.78
C CYS A 269 -3.27 -3.85 -2.65
N ILE A 270 -3.93 -3.67 -1.51
CA ILE A 270 -3.93 -4.59 -0.37
C ILE A 270 -5.36 -5.10 -0.24
N ALA A 271 -5.53 -6.42 -0.09
CA ALA A 271 -6.83 -7.04 0.07
C ALA A 271 -6.84 -7.98 1.29
N THR A 272 -8.01 -8.18 1.88
CA THR A 272 -8.19 -9.09 3.02
C THR A 272 -8.94 -10.35 2.61
N THR A 273 -8.53 -11.49 3.15
CA THR A 273 -9.30 -12.75 3.04
C THR A 273 -10.47 -12.78 4.03
N ASP A 274 -10.39 -11.98 5.12
CA ASP A 274 -11.45 -11.84 6.12
C ASP A 274 -12.42 -10.73 5.74
N LEU A 275 -13.32 -11.02 4.81
CA LEU A 275 -14.32 -10.06 4.35
C LEU A 275 -15.27 -9.55 5.45
N PRO A 276 -15.72 -10.36 6.44
CA PRO A 276 -16.49 -9.88 7.57
C PRO A 276 -15.80 -8.81 8.43
N ALA A 277 -14.47 -8.83 8.50
CA ALA A 277 -13.68 -7.84 9.23
C ALA A 277 -13.45 -6.55 8.44
N ARG A 278 -13.80 -6.51 7.13
CA ARG A 278 -13.72 -5.31 6.30
C ARG A 278 -14.88 -4.36 6.60
N LYS A 279 -14.56 -3.14 7.05
CA LYS A 279 -15.57 -2.12 7.38
C LYS A 279 -15.12 -0.74 6.91
N VAL A 280 -15.98 -0.06 6.17
CA VAL A 280 -15.75 1.32 5.74
C VAL A 280 -15.96 2.28 6.90
N VAL A 281 -15.08 3.29 7.01
CA VAL A 281 -15.19 4.43 7.93
C VAL A 281 -15.35 5.68 7.09
N ARG A 282 -16.47 6.40 7.29
CA ARG A 282 -16.83 7.57 6.47
C ARG A 282 -17.41 8.67 7.38
N PRO A 283 -16.57 9.45 8.07
CA PRO A 283 -17.04 10.56 8.90
C PRO A 283 -17.62 11.67 8.01
N ALA A 284 -18.54 12.44 8.58
CA ALA A 284 -19.06 13.64 7.92
C ALA A 284 -17.94 14.67 7.70
N GLY A 285 -18.00 15.39 6.59
CA GLY A 285 -17.06 16.47 6.27
C GLY A 285 -15.69 16.02 5.73
N VAL A 286 -15.45 14.72 5.62
CA VAL A 286 -14.26 14.17 4.96
C VAL A 286 -14.69 13.36 3.75
N SER A 287 -14.29 13.79 2.57
CA SER A 287 -14.56 13.11 1.30
C SER A 287 -13.28 12.92 0.50
N GLN A 288 -13.35 12.11 -0.53
CA GLN A 288 -12.28 11.95 -1.50
C GLN A 288 -12.86 11.67 -2.88
N GLY A 289 -12.33 12.35 -3.88
CA GLY A 289 -12.78 12.21 -5.27
C GLY A 289 -12.02 13.15 -6.21
N PRO A 290 -12.45 13.26 -7.48
CA PRO A 290 -11.76 14.06 -8.49
C PRO A 290 -11.60 15.54 -8.13
N GLY A 291 -12.59 16.13 -7.44
CA GLY A 291 -12.49 17.51 -6.94
C GLY A 291 -11.39 17.74 -5.90
N GLU A 292 -10.82 16.65 -5.37
CA GLU A 292 -9.72 16.64 -4.39
C GLU A 292 -8.43 16.06 -4.99
N GLY A 293 -8.34 15.99 -6.32
CA GLY A 293 -7.18 15.44 -7.01
C GLY A 293 -7.01 13.93 -6.82
N ALA A 294 -8.11 13.16 -6.66
CA ALA A 294 -8.06 11.72 -6.41
C ALA A 294 -9.25 10.99 -7.06
N VAL A 295 -9.14 9.69 -7.31
CA VAL A 295 -10.29 8.85 -7.63
C VAL A 295 -11.21 8.71 -6.41
N SER A 296 -12.47 8.35 -6.65
CA SER A 296 -13.46 8.12 -5.58
C SER A 296 -13.01 7.00 -4.65
N ALA A 297 -13.03 7.27 -3.35
CA ALA A 297 -12.56 6.32 -2.34
C ALA A 297 -13.31 6.51 -1.00
N SER A 298 -13.20 5.51 -0.13
CA SER A 298 -13.60 5.65 1.26
C SER A 298 -12.50 6.38 2.04
N PRO A 299 -12.82 7.30 2.96
CA PRO A 299 -11.80 7.95 3.80
C PRO A 299 -10.92 6.98 4.56
N ALA A 300 -11.49 5.86 5.06
CA ALA A 300 -10.71 4.75 5.58
C ALA A 300 -11.49 3.43 5.53
N VAL A 301 -10.74 2.30 5.61
CA VAL A 301 -11.28 0.94 5.64
C VAL A 301 -10.55 0.09 6.67
N TRP A 302 -11.29 -0.56 7.54
CA TRP A 302 -10.82 -1.58 8.46
C TRP A 302 -10.60 -2.92 7.77
N ALA A 303 -9.54 -3.63 8.15
CA ALA A 303 -9.33 -5.06 7.95
C ALA A 303 -8.79 -5.65 9.27
N GLY A 304 -9.61 -6.36 10.01
CA GLY A 304 -9.26 -6.82 11.35
C GLY A 304 -8.86 -5.66 12.28
N ASN A 305 -7.64 -5.69 12.78
CA ASN A 305 -7.08 -4.64 13.66
C ASN A 305 -6.34 -3.53 12.91
N THR A 306 -6.31 -3.55 11.58
CA THR A 306 -5.61 -2.57 10.74
C THR A 306 -6.59 -1.64 10.05
N LEU A 307 -6.39 -0.33 10.17
CA LEU A 307 -7.13 0.72 9.48
C LEU A 307 -6.28 1.30 8.36
N TYR A 308 -6.77 1.26 7.14
CA TYR A 308 -6.16 1.88 5.97
C TYR A 308 -6.82 3.22 5.71
N LEU A 309 -6.05 4.31 5.71
CA LEU A 309 -6.53 5.67 5.50
C LEU A 309 -6.13 6.16 4.11
N SER A 310 -7.07 6.75 3.41
CA SER A 310 -6.87 7.34 2.09
C SER A 310 -5.84 8.47 2.10
N GLY A 311 -5.37 8.81 0.91
CA GLY A 311 -4.53 9.98 0.67
C GLY A 311 -5.33 11.27 0.78
N LEU A 312 -5.43 11.84 1.98
CA LEU A 312 -6.15 13.10 2.21
C LEU A 312 -5.22 14.30 2.06
N SER A 313 -5.72 15.36 1.44
CA SER A 313 -5.00 16.63 1.28
C SER A 313 -5.40 17.64 2.36
N GLY A 314 -4.70 18.76 2.40
CA GLY A 314 -5.04 19.92 3.23
C GLY A 314 -5.98 20.92 2.52
N THR A 315 -6.58 20.55 1.41
CA THR A 315 -7.58 21.41 0.73
C THR A 315 -8.96 21.19 1.32
N LYS A 316 -9.77 22.25 1.37
CA LYS A 316 -11.17 22.16 1.80
C LYS A 316 -12.05 21.77 0.64
N SER A 317 -12.94 20.79 0.85
CA SER A 317 -13.93 20.40 -0.16
C SER A 317 -14.89 21.55 -0.47
N GLY A 318 -15.13 21.83 -1.75
CA GLY A 318 -16.27 22.64 -2.23
C GLY A 318 -16.06 24.14 -2.40
N GLU A 319 -14.99 24.72 -1.93
CA GLU A 319 -14.60 26.09 -2.30
C GLU A 319 -13.36 26.02 -3.18
N GLY A 320 -13.40 26.68 -4.34
CA GLY A 320 -12.31 26.64 -5.32
C GLY A 320 -10.96 26.83 -4.66
N ALA A 321 -9.95 26.15 -5.20
CA ALA A 321 -8.61 25.96 -4.70
C ALA A 321 -8.19 27.02 -3.66
N SER A 322 -8.09 26.60 -2.42
CA SER A 322 -7.69 27.47 -1.32
C SER A 322 -6.27 27.99 -1.61
N LYS A 323 -6.08 29.30 -1.60
CA LYS A 323 -4.75 29.93 -1.58
C LYS A 323 -4.01 29.66 -0.26
N ALA A 324 -4.37 28.57 0.45
CA ALA A 324 -3.76 28.17 1.70
C ALA A 324 -2.27 27.90 1.49
N ASN A 325 -1.44 28.44 2.35
CA ASN A 325 -0.01 28.17 2.34
C ASN A 325 0.27 26.74 2.83
N LEU A 326 1.52 26.29 2.69
CA LEU A 326 1.94 24.96 3.11
C LEU A 326 1.55 24.66 4.56
N GLY A 327 1.78 25.60 5.49
CA GLY A 327 1.50 25.41 6.90
C GLY A 327 0.03 25.10 7.16
N GLU A 328 -0.87 25.88 6.56
CA GLU A 328 -2.31 25.69 6.65
C GLU A 328 -2.73 24.33 6.09
N GLN A 329 -2.14 23.93 4.95
CA GLN A 329 -2.45 22.63 4.34
C GLN A 329 -1.93 21.45 5.18
N VAL A 330 -0.75 21.54 5.80
CA VAL A 330 -0.25 20.48 6.69
C VAL A 330 -1.14 20.35 7.93
N HIS A 331 -1.58 21.47 8.51
CA HIS A 331 -2.52 21.46 9.63
C HIS A 331 -3.87 20.84 9.24
N GLU A 332 -4.43 21.21 8.09
CA GLU A 332 -5.73 20.70 7.64
C GLU A 332 -5.63 19.20 7.26
N MET A 333 -4.57 18.79 6.57
CA MET A 333 -4.29 17.38 6.30
C MET A 333 -4.27 16.57 7.60
N ALA A 334 -3.58 17.04 8.63
CA ALA A 334 -3.51 16.37 9.93
C ALA A 334 -4.89 16.28 10.59
N LYS A 335 -5.68 17.37 10.58
CA LYS A 335 -7.05 17.39 11.13
C LYS A 335 -7.99 16.43 10.40
N ASN A 336 -7.93 16.37 9.07
CA ASN A 336 -8.72 15.43 8.27
C ASN A 336 -8.43 13.99 8.72
N HIS A 337 -7.16 13.62 8.92
CA HIS A 337 -6.79 12.30 9.42
C HIS A 337 -7.22 12.08 10.87
N VAL A 338 -7.13 13.09 11.75
CA VAL A 338 -7.65 13.00 13.13
C VAL A 338 -9.13 12.70 13.11
N THR A 339 -9.93 13.42 12.31
CA THR A 339 -11.38 13.18 12.17
C THR A 339 -11.70 11.74 11.75
N VAL A 340 -10.94 11.20 10.81
CA VAL A 340 -11.11 9.81 10.35
C VAL A 340 -10.70 8.80 11.43
N LEU A 341 -9.58 9.03 12.10
CA LEU A 341 -9.08 8.18 13.19
C LEU A 341 -10.05 8.16 14.37
N GLU A 342 -10.55 9.31 14.82
CA GLU A 342 -11.51 9.41 15.92
C GLU A 342 -12.83 8.71 15.59
N ALA A 343 -13.33 8.85 14.35
CA ALA A 343 -14.51 8.11 13.90
C ALA A 343 -14.30 6.58 13.88
N ALA A 344 -13.04 6.15 13.75
CA ALA A 344 -12.64 4.76 13.86
C ALA A 344 -12.30 4.32 15.31
N GLY A 345 -12.36 5.23 16.29
CA GLY A 345 -11.98 4.95 17.68
C GLY A 345 -10.46 4.86 17.90
N LEU A 346 -9.69 5.51 17.04
CA LEU A 346 -8.23 5.58 17.07
C LEU A 346 -7.74 7.03 17.24
N LYS A 347 -6.43 7.20 17.40
CA LYS A 347 -5.73 8.47 17.51
C LYS A 347 -4.44 8.46 16.65
N LEU A 348 -3.78 9.60 16.51
CA LEU A 348 -2.54 9.72 15.74
C LEU A 348 -1.43 8.77 16.22
N ASP A 349 -1.36 8.48 17.52
CA ASP A 349 -0.38 7.54 18.08
C ASP A 349 -0.57 6.09 17.59
N ASP A 350 -1.75 5.75 17.05
CA ASP A 350 -2.06 4.43 16.52
C ASP A 350 -1.58 4.28 15.06
N ILE A 351 -1.10 5.35 14.42
CA ILE A 351 -0.50 5.28 13.09
C ILE A 351 0.79 4.45 13.15
N VAL A 352 0.92 3.49 12.24
CA VAL A 352 2.06 2.58 12.14
C VAL A 352 2.90 2.85 10.90
N SER A 353 2.29 3.36 9.81
CA SER A 353 2.98 3.69 8.57
C SER A 353 2.33 4.90 7.90
N GLY A 354 3.12 5.72 7.23
CA GLY A 354 2.65 6.89 6.51
C GLY A 354 3.46 7.19 5.25
N TYR A 355 2.74 7.68 4.25
CA TYR A 355 3.29 8.28 3.04
C TYR A 355 2.90 9.75 3.01
N VAL A 356 3.87 10.62 2.78
CA VAL A 356 3.67 12.06 2.63
C VAL A 356 4.17 12.47 1.25
N TYR A 357 3.29 13.06 0.48
CA TYR A 357 3.56 13.54 -0.87
C TYR A 357 3.63 15.06 -0.85
N LEU A 358 4.76 15.62 -1.23
CA LEU A 358 5.00 17.06 -1.32
C LEU A 358 4.99 17.49 -2.79
N ARG A 359 4.44 18.64 -3.07
CA ARG A 359 4.50 19.26 -4.38
C ARG A 359 5.90 19.79 -4.71
N ASP A 360 6.61 20.29 -3.71
CA ASP A 360 8.00 20.78 -3.85
C ASP A 360 8.84 20.27 -2.67
N MET A 361 9.96 19.65 -2.95
CA MET A 361 10.87 19.15 -1.91
C MET A 361 11.54 20.26 -1.09
N LYS A 362 11.54 21.50 -1.58
CA LYS A 362 11.96 22.67 -0.78
C LYS A 362 11.14 22.84 0.49
N ASP A 363 9.89 22.43 0.44
CA ASP A 363 8.93 22.49 1.55
C ASP A 363 9.18 21.40 2.62
N TYR A 364 10.11 20.48 2.38
CA TYR A 364 10.34 19.31 3.24
C TYR A 364 10.66 19.69 4.68
N LYS A 365 11.50 20.72 4.89
CA LYS A 365 11.87 21.17 6.24
C LYS A 365 10.68 21.80 6.94
N ASP A 366 9.99 22.72 6.28
CA ASP A 366 8.87 23.47 6.86
C ASP A 366 7.68 22.54 7.14
N MET A 367 7.39 21.61 6.22
CA MET A 367 6.43 20.54 6.45
C MET A 367 6.80 19.73 7.70
N ASN A 368 8.05 19.31 7.86
CA ASN A 368 8.51 18.55 9.03
C ASN A 368 8.35 19.31 10.34
N ASP A 369 8.58 20.62 10.33
CA ASP A 369 8.46 21.46 11.53
C ASP A 369 7.01 21.55 12.03
N ILE A 370 6.03 21.42 11.13
CA ILE A 370 4.61 21.35 11.50
C ILE A 370 4.20 19.91 11.79
N TYR A 371 4.62 18.95 10.95
CA TYR A 371 4.30 17.52 11.08
C TYR A 371 4.65 16.97 12.47
N LYS A 372 5.78 17.36 13.05
CA LYS A 372 6.21 16.93 14.39
C LYS A 372 5.25 17.34 15.52
N GLN A 373 4.43 18.36 15.32
CA GLN A 373 3.45 18.80 16.33
C GLN A 373 2.34 17.75 16.49
N TYR A 374 2.06 16.99 15.45
CA TYR A 374 1.03 15.96 15.41
C TYR A 374 1.59 14.55 15.63
N PHE A 375 2.72 14.22 15.05
CA PHE A 375 3.21 12.85 14.90
C PHE A 375 4.41 12.49 15.80
N SER A 376 4.78 13.32 16.77
CA SER A 376 5.96 13.08 17.62
C SER A 376 5.72 12.11 18.79
N LYS A 377 4.46 11.89 19.20
CA LYS A 377 4.13 11.11 20.41
C LYS A 377 4.02 9.62 20.21
N GLY A 378 4.13 9.12 19.02
CA GLY A 378 4.02 7.70 18.70
C GLY A 378 4.26 7.51 17.22
N PRO A 379 5.42 7.99 16.71
CA PRO A 379 5.59 8.07 15.28
C PRO A 379 5.53 6.69 14.65
N GLY A 380 4.74 6.56 13.57
CA GLY A 380 4.83 5.46 12.65
C GLY A 380 6.13 5.52 11.83
N VAL A 381 6.34 4.58 10.95
CA VAL A 381 7.33 4.73 9.89
C VAL A 381 6.82 5.73 8.86
N ARG A 382 7.73 6.37 8.11
CA ARG A 382 7.34 7.34 7.09
C ARG A 382 8.21 7.23 5.84
N THR A 383 7.57 7.44 4.69
CA THR A 383 8.17 7.71 3.39
C THR A 383 7.70 9.09 2.95
N CYS A 384 8.59 9.94 2.44
CA CYS A 384 8.25 11.26 1.96
C CYS A 384 8.80 11.46 0.54
N LEU A 385 7.98 11.95 -0.37
CA LEU A 385 8.31 12.03 -1.80
C LEU A 385 7.80 13.34 -2.40
N MET A 386 8.50 13.81 -3.43
CA MET A 386 7.97 14.72 -4.44
C MET A 386 7.69 13.88 -5.69
N PRO A 387 6.44 13.39 -5.85
CA PRO A 387 6.18 12.36 -6.85
C PRO A 387 6.21 12.89 -8.29
N ASN A 388 5.72 14.12 -8.52
CA ASN A 388 5.81 14.80 -9.81
C ASN A 388 5.65 16.31 -9.63
N ALA A 389 6.61 17.09 -10.12
CA ALA A 389 6.59 18.54 -9.98
C ALA A 389 5.52 19.25 -10.83
N ASN A 390 5.04 18.61 -11.89
CA ASN A 390 4.20 19.26 -12.91
C ASN A 390 2.76 18.75 -12.95
N ALA A 391 2.46 17.65 -12.27
CA ALA A 391 1.20 16.92 -12.46
C ALA A 391 0.02 17.46 -11.66
N GLU A 392 0.23 18.16 -10.56
CA GLU A 392 -0.89 18.71 -9.80
C GLU A 392 -1.28 20.10 -10.34
N LYS A 393 -2.31 20.12 -11.20
CA LYS A 393 -3.04 21.36 -11.49
C LYS A 393 -3.93 21.63 -10.30
N GLY A 394 -3.48 22.47 -9.39
CA GLY A 394 -4.26 22.86 -8.23
C GLY A 394 -3.35 23.27 -7.07
N ASP A 395 -3.96 23.78 -6.02
CA ASP A 395 -3.24 24.33 -4.89
C ASP A 395 -2.90 23.27 -3.81
N VAL A 396 -2.90 21.97 -4.15
CA VAL A 396 -2.51 20.90 -3.24
C VAL A 396 -0.99 20.88 -3.10
N LEU A 397 -0.48 21.29 -1.95
CA LEU A 397 0.95 21.33 -1.63
C LEU A 397 1.42 20.09 -0.86
N VAL A 398 0.50 19.44 -0.15
CA VAL A 398 0.78 18.24 0.65
C VAL A 398 -0.42 17.30 0.68
N ARG A 399 -0.11 16.00 0.63
CA ARG A 399 -1.07 14.90 0.81
C ARG A 399 -0.46 13.83 1.72
N GLY A 400 -1.25 13.28 2.62
CA GLY A 400 -0.84 12.17 3.48
C GLY A 400 -1.74 10.96 3.33
N SER A 401 -1.16 9.75 3.32
CA SER A 401 -1.88 8.48 3.37
C SER A 401 -1.26 7.63 4.48
N PHE A 402 -2.09 6.99 5.31
CA PHE A 402 -1.60 6.32 6.50
C PHE A 402 -2.19 4.91 6.68
N ILE A 403 -1.47 4.11 7.44
CA ILE A 403 -1.97 2.87 8.03
C ILE A 403 -1.92 3.03 9.53
N ALA A 404 -3.02 2.75 10.21
CA ALA A 404 -3.11 2.73 11.66
C ALA A 404 -3.50 1.33 12.14
N ALA A 405 -3.21 1.01 13.38
CA ALA A 405 -3.55 -0.27 13.96
C ALA A 405 -4.12 -0.09 15.36
N LYS A 406 -5.19 -0.84 15.65
CA LYS A 406 -5.71 -0.94 17.01
C LYS A 406 -4.70 -1.72 17.85
N THR A 407 -4.10 -1.05 18.85
CA THR A 407 -3.08 -1.62 19.73
C THR A 407 -3.44 -1.37 21.19
N ARG A 408 -2.87 -2.18 22.10
CA ARG A 408 -2.97 -2.02 23.55
C ARG A 408 -1.73 -1.32 24.11
#